data_30d5523993b9a2d9c652f57f2e516136
#
_entry.id   30d5523993b9a2d9c652f57f2e516136
#
_cell.length_a   1.000
_cell.length_b   1.000
_cell.length_c   1.000
_cell.angle_alpha   90.00
_cell.angle_beta   90.00
_cell.angle_gamma   90.00
#
_symmetry.space_group_name_H-M   'P 1'
#
loop_
_entity.id
_entity.type
_entity.pdbx_description
1 polymer ?
#
loop_
_entity_poly.entity_id
_entity_poly.type
_entity_poly.pdbx_seq_one_letter_code
_entity_poly.pdbx_strand_id
1 'polypeptide(L)'
;MKAAVLFQSLTGNTRKAGELIAANLQQEGWGITTVTPMKELQLAAIQEADVVIVGTWVHGLFVVGQAPFGIGAINHLPAMRGKLAATFCTFALNPGTTLDRLDTAVSYLGADVIGGLALHRSKLSEHTEEFAARLVANVPVRA
;
A
#
# COMPACT_ATOMS: atom_id res chain seq x y z
N MET A 1 -1.02 14.34 9.47
CA MET A 1 -1.41 13.39 8.41
C MET A 1 -2.06 12.15 9.00
N LYS A 2 -3.09 11.67 8.36
CA LYS A 2 -3.75 10.40 8.71
C LYS A 2 -3.66 9.45 7.52
N ALA A 3 -3.33 8.19 7.78
CA ALA A 3 -3.19 7.17 6.75
C ALA A 3 -4.11 5.98 7.02
N ALA A 4 -4.66 5.44 5.95
CA ALA A 4 -5.36 4.15 5.95
C ALA A 4 -4.49 3.15 5.20
N VAL A 5 -4.29 1.97 5.75
CA VAL A 5 -3.52 0.89 5.13
C VAL A 5 -4.47 -0.24 4.75
N LEU A 6 -4.56 -0.50 3.45
CA LEU A 6 -5.40 -1.55 2.89
C LEU A 6 -4.51 -2.58 2.22
N PHE A 7 -4.73 -3.83 2.48
CA PHE A 7 -3.87 -4.88 1.93
C PHE A 7 -4.65 -6.12 1.54
N GLN A 8 -4.03 -6.91 0.68
CA GLN A 8 -4.46 -8.26 0.37
C GLN A 8 -3.30 -9.20 0.65
N SER A 9 -3.53 -10.23 1.47
CA SER A 9 -2.48 -11.13 1.93
C SER A 9 -2.94 -12.58 1.92
N LEU A 10 -2.11 -13.45 1.39
CA LEU A 10 -2.35 -14.90 1.43
C LEU A 10 -1.61 -15.56 2.59
N THR A 11 -0.32 -15.26 2.74
CA THR A 11 0.57 -15.94 3.69
C THR A 11 0.88 -15.11 4.95
N GLY A 12 0.34 -13.89 5.05
CA GLY A 12 0.59 -13.00 6.18
C GLY A 12 1.74 -12.02 6.00
N ASN A 13 2.58 -12.17 4.99
CA ASN A 13 3.69 -11.24 4.73
C ASN A 13 3.21 -9.83 4.39
N THR A 14 2.19 -9.72 3.56
CA THR A 14 1.62 -8.42 3.20
C THR A 14 0.91 -7.76 4.39
N ARG A 15 0.22 -8.55 5.20
CA ARG A 15 -0.37 -8.08 6.45
C ARG A 15 0.72 -7.53 7.38
N LYS A 16 1.78 -8.30 7.59
CA LYS A 16 2.91 -7.89 8.43
C LYS A 16 3.54 -6.61 7.91
N ALA A 17 3.74 -6.51 6.61
CA ALA A 17 4.26 -5.28 5.99
C ALA A 17 3.35 -4.09 6.26
N GLY A 18 2.05 -4.24 6.08
CA GLY A 18 1.08 -3.17 6.35
C GLY A 18 1.09 -2.73 7.80
N GLU A 19 1.16 -3.67 8.73
CA GLU A 19 1.23 -3.38 10.16
C GLU A 19 2.53 -2.65 10.53
N LEU A 20 3.67 -3.06 9.96
CA LEU A 20 4.96 -2.41 10.19
C LEU A 20 5.00 -1.00 9.60
N ILE A 21 4.44 -0.80 8.41
CA ILE A 21 4.32 0.53 7.81
C ILE A 21 3.51 1.44 8.72
N ALA A 22 2.37 0.97 9.21
CA ALA A 22 1.53 1.74 10.12
C ALA A 22 2.29 2.12 11.40
N ALA A 23 3.00 1.18 12.00
CA ALA A 23 3.78 1.43 13.20
C ALA A 23 4.89 2.47 12.96
N ASN A 24 5.59 2.36 11.84
CA ASN A 24 6.63 3.32 11.48
C ASN A 24 6.07 4.73 11.23
N LEU A 25 4.91 4.83 10.59
CA LEU A 25 4.25 6.13 10.39
C LEU A 25 3.76 6.74 11.70
N GLN A 26 3.28 5.91 12.64
CA GLN A 26 2.91 6.39 13.98
C GLN A 26 4.11 6.97 14.71
N GLN A 27 5.28 6.39 14.56
CA GLN A 27 6.51 6.94 15.14
C GLN A 27 6.88 8.30 14.54
N GLU A 28 6.47 8.55 13.30
CA GLU A 28 6.64 9.84 12.63
C GLU A 28 5.54 10.85 12.95
N GLY A 29 4.65 10.52 13.87
CA GLY A 29 3.57 11.39 14.32
C GLY A 29 2.29 11.31 13.52
N TRP A 30 2.18 10.37 12.58
CA TRP A 30 0.96 10.20 11.78
C TRP A 30 -0.11 9.45 12.56
N GLY A 31 -1.37 9.77 12.32
CA GLY A 31 -2.51 8.97 12.76
C GLY A 31 -2.76 7.84 11.77
N ILE A 32 -3.17 6.69 12.27
CA ILE A 32 -3.56 5.55 11.43
C ILE A 32 -5.06 5.32 11.62
N THR A 33 -5.84 5.47 10.55
CA THR A 33 -7.29 5.32 10.63
C THR A 33 -7.72 3.86 10.56
N THR A 34 -6.99 3.04 9.81
CA THR A 34 -7.24 1.60 9.74
C THR A 34 -6.02 0.86 9.17
N VAL A 35 -5.89 -0.41 9.53
CA VAL A 35 -4.98 -1.38 8.89
C VAL A 35 -5.82 -2.63 8.67
N THR A 36 -6.39 -2.77 7.47
CA THR A 36 -7.40 -3.81 7.22
C THR A 36 -7.23 -4.50 5.88
N PRO A 37 -7.62 -5.78 5.79
CA PRO A 37 -7.72 -6.44 4.48
C PRO A 37 -8.72 -5.72 3.58
N MET A 38 -8.47 -5.76 2.28
CA MET A 38 -9.37 -5.13 1.30
C MET A 38 -10.79 -5.68 1.35
N LYS A 39 -10.97 -6.92 1.74
CA LYS A 39 -12.31 -7.53 1.87
C LYS A 39 -13.08 -7.07 3.11
N GLU A 40 -12.41 -6.38 4.04
CA GLU A 40 -13.00 -5.89 5.29
C GLU A 40 -12.94 -4.36 5.34
N LEU A 41 -13.34 -3.71 4.26
CA LEU A 41 -13.23 -2.27 4.11
C LEU A 41 -14.00 -1.51 5.19
N GLN A 42 -13.38 -0.44 5.66
CA GLN A 42 -14.00 0.52 6.56
C GLN A 42 -14.05 1.88 5.87
N LEU A 43 -15.18 2.16 5.21
CA LEU A 43 -15.33 3.36 4.39
C LEU A 43 -15.06 4.65 5.15
N ALA A 44 -15.55 4.76 6.38
CA ALA A 44 -15.32 5.94 7.20
C ALA A 44 -13.83 6.19 7.46
N ALA A 45 -13.06 5.12 7.70
CA ALA A 45 -11.63 5.23 7.92
C ALA A 45 -10.88 5.67 6.65
N ILE A 46 -11.33 5.19 5.48
CA ILE A 46 -10.76 5.61 4.20
C ILE A 46 -11.09 7.09 3.94
N GLN A 47 -12.30 7.50 4.21
CA GLN A 47 -12.72 8.90 4.02
C GLN A 47 -11.96 9.86 4.93
N GLU A 48 -11.67 9.44 6.15
CA GLU A 48 -10.92 10.25 7.12
C GLU A 48 -9.44 10.36 6.76
N ALA A 49 -8.88 9.41 6.03
CA ALA A 49 -7.46 9.38 5.70
C ALA A 49 -7.08 10.44 4.66
N ASP A 50 -5.92 11.06 4.86
CA ASP A 50 -5.30 11.94 3.87
C ASP A 50 -4.54 11.14 2.82
N VAL A 51 -3.95 10.03 3.24
CA VAL A 51 -3.16 9.12 2.41
C VAL A 51 -3.73 7.71 2.53
N VAL A 52 -3.96 7.07 1.40
CA VAL A 52 -4.37 5.66 1.36
C VAL A 52 -3.19 4.82 0.87
N ILE A 53 -2.79 3.86 1.66
CA ILE A 53 -1.69 2.96 1.34
C ILE A 53 -2.28 1.61 0.95
N VAL A 54 -1.98 1.16 -0.27
CA VAL A 54 -2.55 -0.07 -0.82
C VAL A 54 -1.44 -1.06 -1.08
N GLY A 55 -1.57 -2.26 -0.54
CA GLY A 55 -0.57 -3.29 -0.67
C GLY A 55 -1.10 -4.64 -1.11
N THR A 56 -0.27 -5.38 -1.84
CA THR A 56 -0.56 -6.72 -2.28
C THR A 56 0.73 -7.54 -2.33
N TRP A 57 0.64 -8.81 -2.73
CA TRP A 57 1.78 -9.68 -2.92
C TRP A 57 1.94 -10.03 -4.40
N VAL A 58 3.16 -10.39 -4.78
CA VAL A 58 3.45 -10.75 -6.16
C VAL A 58 2.91 -12.15 -6.44
N HIS A 59 2.09 -12.26 -7.49
CA HIS A 59 1.50 -13.50 -7.94
C HIS A 59 2.31 -14.08 -9.12
N GLY A 60 2.48 -15.39 -9.15
CA GLY A 60 3.08 -16.06 -10.29
C GLY A 60 4.60 -16.13 -10.26
N LEU A 61 5.17 -16.72 -9.23
CA LEU A 61 6.62 -16.87 -9.00
C LEU A 61 7.41 -17.40 -10.19
N PHE A 62 6.83 -18.29 -10.98
CA PHE A 62 7.52 -18.98 -12.08
C PHE A 62 6.83 -18.77 -13.43
N VAL A 63 5.87 -17.87 -13.50
CA VAL A 63 5.08 -17.66 -14.72
C VAL A 63 5.53 -16.38 -15.40
N VAL A 64 5.51 -16.38 -16.70
CA VAL A 64 5.76 -15.18 -17.51
C VAL A 64 4.75 -14.10 -17.13
N GLY A 65 5.24 -12.96 -16.71
CA GLY A 65 4.39 -11.84 -16.33
C GLY A 65 3.85 -11.96 -14.91
N GLN A 66 4.61 -11.48 -13.95
CA GLN A 66 4.15 -11.32 -12.58
C GLN A 66 3.09 -10.23 -12.51
N ALA A 67 2.02 -10.47 -11.77
CA ALA A 67 0.92 -9.53 -11.61
C ALA A 67 0.54 -9.38 -10.13
N PRO A 68 -0.04 -8.23 -9.73
CA PRO A 68 -0.58 -8.09 -8.40
C PRO A 68 -1.73 -9.07 -8.22
N PHE A 69 -1.70 -9.80 -7.12
CA PHE A 69 -2.82 -10.68 -6.78
C PHE A 69 -4.01 -9.82 -6.38
N GLY A 70 -5.19 -10.19 -6.90
CA GLY A 70 -6.43 -9.53 -6.50
C GLY A 70 -6.60 -8.12 -7.04
N ILE A 71 -6.02 -7.81 -8.20
CA ILE A 71 -6.22 -6.52 -8.86
C ILE A 71 -7.71 -6.20 -9.05
N GLY A 72 -8.55 -7.21 -9.24
CA GLY A 72 -9.99 -7.03 -9.31
C GLY A 72 -10.59 -6.48 -8.02
N ALA A 73 -10.08 -6.90 -6.87
CA ALA A 73 -10.51 -6.34 -5.58
C ALA A 73 -10.12 -4.86 -5.46
N ILE A 74 -8.96 -4.48 -5.97
CA ILE A 74 -8.53 -3.09 -5.98
C ILE A 74 -9.48 -2.24 -6.82
N ASN A 75 -9.92 -2.74 -7.97
CA ASN A 75 -10.86 -2.03 -8.83
C ASN A 75 -12.24 -1.81 -8.17
N HIS A 76 -12.57 -2.57 -7.14
CA HIS A 76 -13.81 -2.41 -6.38
C HIS A 76 -13.67 -1.50 -5.15
N LEU A 77 -12.48 -0.96 -4.88
CA LEU A 77 -12.32 0.02 -3.83
C LEU A 77 -13.08 1.31 -4.15
N PRO A 78 -13.47 2.09 -3.14
CA PRO A 78 -14.19 3.34 -3.39
C PRO A 78 -13.33 4.36 -4.12
N ALA A 79 -13.99 5.32 -4.79
CA ALA A 79 -13.29 6.42 -5.43
C ALA A 79 -12.48 7.21 -4.41
N MET A 80 -11.28 7.64 -4.83
CA MET A 80 -10.30 8.27 -3.94
C MET A 80 -9.86 9.64 -4.45
N ARG A 81 -10.78 10.40 -5.04
CA ARG A 81 -10.49 11.74 -5.56
C ARG A 81 -10.02 12.66 -4.45
N GLY A 82 -8.96 13.40 -4.73
CA GLY A 82 -8.37 14.34 -3.77
C GLY A 82 -7.54 13.71 -2.68
N LYS A 83 -7.35 12.39 -2.70
CA LYS A 83 -6.50 11.70 -1.75
C LYS A 83 -5.14 11.40 -2.37
N LEU A 84 -4.12 11.44 -1.52
CA LEU A 84 -2.81 10.91 -1.87
C LEU A 84 -2.83 9.39 -1.68
N ALA A 85 -2.04 8.69 -2.45
CA ALA A 85 -1.89 7.25 -2.30
C ALA A 85 -0.43 6.83 -2.42
N ALA A 86 -0.11 5.74 -1.77
CA ALA A 86 1.17 5.06 -1.92
C ALA A 86 0.90 3.56 -2.01
N THR A 87 1.79 2.84 -2.65
CA THR A 87 1.60 1.43 -2.93
C THR A 87 2.78 0.61 -2.45
N PHE A 88 2.52 -0.63 -2.08
CA PHE A 88 3.60 -1.58 -1.80
C PHE A 88 3.21 -2.97 -2.30
N CYS A 89 4.23 -3.77 -2.60
CA CYS A 89 4.02 -5.19 -2.83
C CYS A 89 5.09 -5.97 -2.08
N THR A 90 4.75 -7.17 -1.65
CA THR A 90 5.71 -8.09 -1.05
C THR A 90 6.10 -9.15 -2.06
N PHE A 91 7.37 -9.53 -2.08
CA PHE A 91 7.87 -10.50 -3.05
C PHE A 91 8.96 -11.38 -2.43
N ALA A 92 9.21 -12.52 -3.08
CA ALA A 92 10.25 -13.47 -2.67
C ALA A 92 11.48 -13.41 -3.59
N LEU A 93 11.29 -13.45 -4.89
CA LEU A 93 12.37 -13.52 -5.88
C LEU A 93 12.50 -12.24 -6.69
N ASN A 94 11.42 -11.79 -7.31
CA ASN A 94 11.43 -10.64 -8.20
C ASN A 94 10.04 -9.98 -8.20
N PRO A 95 9.95 -8.68 -7.97
CA PRO A 95 8.65 -8.00 -7.99
C PRO A 95 8.07 -7.82 -9.41
N GLY A 96 8.90 -7.89 -10.45
CA GLY A 96 8.44 -7.66 -11.83
C GLY A 96 7.80 -6.29 -12.00
N THR A 97 6.69 -6.24 -12.74
CA THR A 97 5.92 -5.02 -13.00
C THR A 97 4.75 -4.83 -12.02
N THR A 98 4.72 -5.59 -10.93
CA THR A 98 3.60 -5.60 -10.00
C THR A 98 3.30 -4.22 -9.44
N LEU A 99 4.33 -3.49 -9.04
CA LEU A 99 4.16 -2.16 -8.45
C LEU A 99 3.56 -1.18 -9.46
N ASP A 100 4.04 -1.20 -10.71
CA ASP A 100 3.50 -0.33 -11.75
C ASP A 100 2.03 -0.62 -12.05
N ARG A 101 1.65 -1.89 -12.07
CA ARG A 101 0.26 -2.29 -12.25
C ARG A 101 -0.63 -1.86 -11.10
N LEU A 102 -0.11 -1.96 -9.90
CA LEU A 102 -0.80 -1.52 -8.69
C LEU A 102 -1.02 0.00 -8.72
N ASP A 103 0.01 0.75 -9.08
CA ASP A 103 -0.07 2.20 -9.22
C ASP A 103 -1.14 2.61 -10.24
N THR A 104 -1.18 1.93 -11.37
CA THR A 104 -2.18 2.17 -12.41
C THR A 104 -3.58 1.92 -11.88
N ALA A 105 -3.79 0.81 -11.19
CA ALA A 105 -5.10 0.46 -10.63
C ALA A 105 -5.57 1.47 -9.60
N VAL A 106 -4.69 1.92 -8.72
CA VAL A 106 -5.02 2.91 -7.68
C VAL A 106 -5.27 4.28 -8.31
N SER A 107 -4.51 4.65 -9.34
CA SER A 107 -4.72 5.91 -10.07
C SER A 107 -6.10 5.97 -10.72
N TYR A 108 -6.62 4.85 -11.22
CA TYR A 108 -7.97 4.78 -11.78
C TYR A 108 -9.06 5.12 -10.76
N LEU A 109 -8.78 4.98 -9.47
CA LEU A 109 -9.73 5.36 -8.41
C LEU A 109 -9.74 6.87 -8.15
N GLY A 110 -8.88 7.61 -8.81
CA GLY A 110 -8.80 9.06 -8.70
C GLY A 110 -7.77 9.57 -7.70
N ALA A 111 -7.03 8.69 -7.04
CA ALA A 111 -5.98 9.07 -6.11
C ALA A 111 -4.74 9.57 -6.85
N ASP A 112 -4.00 10.46 -6.20
CA ASP A 112 -2.68 10.88 -6.66
C ASP A 112 -1.63 9.97 -6.02
N VAL A 113 -1.07 9.07 -6.81
CA VAL A 113 -0.06 8.11 -6.35
C VAL A 113 1.28 8.80 -6.26
N ILE A 114 1.74 9.03 -5.03
CA ILE A 114 2.97 9.79 -4.78
C ILE A 114 4.20 8.90 -4.57
N GLY A 115 4.04 7.60 -4.53
CA GLY A 115 5.16 6.68 -4.43
C GLY A 115 4.75 5.25 -4.17
N GLY A 116 5.75 4.39 -4.17
CA GLY A 116 5.57 2.97 -3.89
C GLY A 116 6.92 2.29 -3.72
N LEU A 117 6.92 1.12 -3.11
CA LEU A 117 8.13 0.33 -2.90
C LEU A 117 7.80 -1.16 -2.88
N ALA A 118 8.63 -1.93 -3.57
CA ALA A 118 8.58 -3.38 -3.48
C ALA A 118 9.36 -3.83 -2.25
N LEU A 119 8.74 -4.66 -1.43
CA LEU A 119 9.29 -5.08 -0.14
C LEU A 119 9.66 -6.56 -0.19
N HIS A 120 10.93 -6.88 -0.01
CA HIS A 120 11.36 -8.28 0.05
C HIS A 120 10.82 -8.90 1.35
N ARG A 121 10.16 -10.06 1.25
CA ARG A 121 9.51 -10.69 2.40
C ARG A 121 10.47 -11.07 3.54
N SER A 122 11.76 -11.24 3.25
CA SER A 122 12.77 -11.53 4.27
C SER A 122 13.39 -10.28 4.89
N LYS A 123 13.06 -9.08 4.38
CA LYS A 123 13.62 -7.80 4.83
C LYS A 123 12.53 -6.79 5.16
N LEU A 124 11.39 -7.24 5.65
CA LEU A 124 10.25 -6.38 5.90
C LEU A 124 10.55 -5.26 6.90
N SER A 125 11.31 -5.56 7.95
CA SER A 125 11.66 -4.54 8.94
C SER A 125 12.39 -3.35 8.32
N GLU A 126 13.44 -3.63 7.53
CA GLU A 126 14.24 -2.60 6.87
C GLU A 126 13.45 -1.87 5.77
N HIS A 127 12.76 -2.64 4.93
CA HIS A 127 12.06 -2.07 3.78
C HIS A 127 10.82 -1.26 4.18
N THR A 128 10.13 -1.63 5.26
CA THR A 128 8.99 -0.85 5.75
C THR A 128 9.43 0.44 6.41
N GLU A 129 10.58 0.46 7.06
CA GLU A 129 11.17 1.71 7.56
C GLU A 129 11.50 2.64 6.40
N GLU A 130 12.10 2.12 5.34
CA GLU A 130 12.40 2.89 4.13
C GLU A 130 11.14 3.43 3.47
N PHE A 131 10.12 2.59 3.36
CA PHE A 131 8.81 3.00 2.81
C PHE A 131 8.25 4.19 3.58
N ALA A 132 8.19 4.08 4.91
CA ALA A 132 7.64 5.14 5.75
C ALA A 132 8.47 6.43 5.64
N ALA A 133 9.80 6.32 5.67
CA ALA A 133 10.68 7.48 5.56
C ALA A 133 10.50 8.20 4.23
N ARG A 134 10.43 7.47 3.13
CA ARG A 134 10.21 8.04 1.80
C ARG A 134 8.83 8.69 1.69
N LEU A 135 7.82 8.05 2.22
CA LEU A 135 6.46 8.59 2.18
C LEU A 135 6.37 9.91 2.95
N VAL A 136 6.89 9.94 4.16
CA VAL A 136 6.91 11.17 4.98
C VAL A 136 7.66 12.30 4.27
N ALA A 137 8.79 11.98 3.62
CA ALA A 137 9.59 12.96 2.90
C ALA A 137 8.90 13.49 1.64
N ASN A 138 8.03 12.72 1.02
CA ASN A 138 7.41 13.04 -0.27
C ASN A 138 5.97 13.57 -0.18
N VAL A 139 5.38 13.55 0.99
CA VAL A 139 4.05 14.11 1.17
C VAL A 139 4.14 15.64 1.03
N PRO A 140 3.27 16.25 0.18
CA PRO A 140 3.26 17.70 0.05
C PRO A 140 2.93 18.39 1.37
N VAL A 141 3.66 19.45 1.68
CA VAL A 141 3.33 20.28 2.83
C VAL A 141 2.02 21.01 2.52
N ARG A 142 0.99 20.72 3.29
CA ARG A 142 -0.27 21.44 3.19
C ARG A 142 -0.22 22.64 4.15
N ALA A 143 -0.34 23.78 3.56
CA ALA A 143 -0.46 25.00 4.33
C ALA A 143 -1.82 25.06 5.06
#